data_d7df20ac91e12cef5cf593f4c70e6b27
#
_entry.id   d7df20ac91e12cef5cf593f4c70e6b27
#
_cell.length_a   1.000
_cell.length_b   1.000
_cell.length_c   1.000
_cell.angle_alpha   90.00
_cell.angle_beta   90.00
_cell.angle_gamma   90.00
#
_symmetry.space_group_name_H-M   'P 1'
#
loop_
_entity.id
_entity.type
_entity.pdbx_description
1 polymer ?
#
loop_
_entity_poly.entity_id
_entity_poly.type
_entity_poly.pdbx_seq_one_letter_code
_entity_poly.pdbx_strand_id
1 'polypeptide(L)'
;MLGPGGIFTINTKHHRGQKIWINGKGFLVGGHRHPYIRNSEFEAARVTKLLRKRMPQLAPARPVIALVSPGQITLKKRPVEVTVIDAVKLRRWLLKQPVALAEAELVELAAVVDSRATWSAVTAVPAPNLMAQFTELDGVVRAARGRRVLIRLLGIVTVAALGIAVVLPNYEDWALGVIAIL
;
A
#
# COMPACT_ATOMS: atom_id res chain seq x y z
N MET A 1 12.15 3.18 -10.88
CA MET A 1 13.53 2.64 -10.86
C MET A 1 14.09 2.65 -12.26
N LEU A 2 15.33 3.06 -12.41
CA LEU A 2 16.03 3.24 -13.69
C LEU A 2 17.31 2.41 -13.67
N GLY A 3 17.67 1.82 -14.80
CA GLY A 3 18.91 1.08 -14.99
C GLY A 3 19.13 0.67 -16.44
N PRO A 4 20.26 0.02 -16.78
CA PRO A 4 20.55 -0.40 -18.15
C PRO A 4 19.44 -1.27 -18.77
N GLY A 5 18.73 -2.06 -17.96
CA GLY A 5 17.60 -2.88 -18.41
C GLY A 5 16.32 -2.10 -18.70
N GLY A 6 16.30 -0.77 -18.58
CA GLY A 6 15.15 0.08 -18.85
C GLY A 6 14.54 0.75 -17.62
N ILE A 7 13.26 1.14 -17.75
CA ILE A 7 12.48 1.80 -16.72
C ILE A 7 11.50 0.82 -16.09
N PHE A 8 11.44 0.81 -14.77
CA PHE A 8 10.53 -0.06 -14.01
C PHE A 8 9.71 0.76 -13.02
N THR A 9 8.39 0.59 -13.04
CA THR A 9 7.52 1.04 -11.95
C THR A 9 7.35 -0.12 -10.97
N ILE A 10 7.92 0.00 -9.77
CA ILE A 10 7.90 -1.06 -8.77
C ILE A 10 6.87 -0.73 -7.71
N ASN A 11 5.80 -1.53 -7.66
CA ASN A 11 4.75 -1.42 -6.67
C ASN A 11 4.91 -2.52 -5.63
N THR A 12 5.30 -2.14 -4.42
CA THR A 12 5.53 -3.09 -3.33
C THR A 12 4.23 -3.39 -2.58
N LYS A 13 3.97 -4.69 -2.35
CA LYS A 13 2.80 -5.17 -1.59
C LYS A 13 3.26 -6.09 -0.46
N HIS A 14 2.93 -5.72 0.77
CA HIS A 14 3.23 -6.53 1.95
C HIS A 14 2.01 -7.37 2.34
N HIS A 15 2.14 -8.69 2.22
CA HIS A 15 1.10 -9.66 2.54
C HIS A 15 1.68 -10.82 3.35
N ARG A 16 2.10 -10.53 4.58
CA ARG A 16 2.78 -11.49 5.45
C ARG A 16 1.96 -12.76 5.65
N GLY A 17 2.54 -13.90 5.26
CA GLY A 17 1.94 -15.22 5.44
C GLY A 17 0.72 -15.52 4.56
N GLN A 18 0.24 -14.55 3.76
CA GLN A 18 -0.97 -14.73 2.95
C GLN A 18 -0.69 -15.56 1.69
N LYS A 19 -1.68 -16.36 1.30
CA LYS A 19 -1.68 -17.07 0.02
C LYS A 19 -2.06 -16.09 -1.10
N ILE A 20 -1.21 -15.99 -2.11
CA ILE A 20 -1.39 -15.14 -3.29
C ILE A 20 -1.74 -16.05 -4.47
N TRP A 21 -2.83 -15.74 -5.17
CA TRP A 21 -3.22 -16.45 -6.37
C TRP A 21 -3.36 -15.48 -7.54
N ILE A 22 -2.74 -15.82 -8.68
CA ILE A 22 -2.66 -14.95 -9.86
C ILE A 22 -3.10 -15.73 -11.08
N ASN A 23 -4.02 -15.16 -11.85
CA ASN A 23 -4.50 -15.70 -13.12
C ASN A 23 -4.77 -14.57 -14.12
N GLY A 24 -3.80 -14.30 -14.99
CA GLY A 24 -3.84 -13.18 -15.93
C GLY A 24 -4.05 -11.85 -15.21
N LYS A 25 -5.20 -11.21 -15.41
CA LYS A 25 -5.57 -9.95 -14.74
C LYS A 25 -6.16 -10.15 -13.33
N GLY A 26 -6.41 -11.38 -12.92
CA GLY A 26 -6.92 -11.71 -11.59
C GLY A 26 -5.80 -11.79 -10.57
N PHE A 27 -5.96 -11.11 -9.44
CA PHE A 27 -5.03 -11.12 -8.31
C PHE A 27 -5.82 -11.26 -7.00
N LEU A 28 -5.59 -12.36 -6.26
CA LEU A 28 -6.26 -12.63 -4.99
C LEU A 28 -5.22 -12.75 -3.88
N VAL A 29 -5.58 -12.22 -2.71
CA VAL A 29 -4.82 -12.32 -1.46
C VAL A 29 -5.73 -12.90 -0.40
N GLY A 30 -5.41 -14.05 0.16
CA GLY A 30 -6.26 -14.71 1.16
C GLY A 30 -7.69 -14.94 0.67
N GLY A 31 -7.90 -15.15 -0.64
CA GLY A 31 -9.21 -15.29 -1.28
C GLY A 31 -9.88 -13.98 -1.73
N HIS A 32 -9.40 -12.83 -1.29
CA HIS A 32 -9.96 -11.52 -1.65
C HIS A 32 -9.33 -10.97 -2.94
N ARG A 33 -10.17 -10.43 -3.85
CA ARG A 33 -9.71 -9.87 -5.11
C ARG A 33 -9.16 -8.45 -4.94
N HIS A 34 -8.00 -8.20 -5.59
CA HIS A 34 -7.35 -6.90 -5.60
C HIS A 34 -7.05 -6.43 -7.03
N PRO A 35 -7.20 -5.15 -7.37
CA PRO A 35 -6.96 -4.60 -8.71
C PRO A 35 -5.47 -4.28 -8.98
N TYR A 36 -4.54 -5.01 -8.37
CA TYR A 36 -3.12 -4.67 -8.39
C TYR A 36 -2.51 -4.71 -9.79
N ILE A 37 -2.92 -5.68 -10.64
CA ILE A 37 -2.43 -5.78 -12.02
C ILE A 37 -2.82 -4.53 -12.79
N ARG A 38 -4.12 -4.20 -12.82
CA ARG A 38 -4.62 -3.03 -13.53
C ARG A 38 -4.00 -1.73 -13.04
N ASN A 39 -3.85 -1.57 -11.73
CA ASN A 39 -3.27 -0.37 -11.16
C ASN A 39 -1.79 -0.23 -11.54
N SER A 40 -1.02 -1.32 -11.56
CA SER A 40 0.39 -1.29 -11.98
C SER A 40 0.55 -0.99 -13.47
N GLU A 41 -0.34 -1.52 -14.33
CA GLU A 41 -0.40 -1.17 -15.76
C GLU A 41 -0.66 0.34 -15.93
N PHE A 42 -1.63 0.88 -15.19
CA PHE A 42 -1.99 2.29 -15.25
C PHE A 42 -0.86 3.21 -14.78
N GLU A 43 -0.19 2.85 -13.67
CA GLU A 43 0.97 3.58 -13.13
C GLU A 43 2.12 3.62 -14.15
N ALA A 44 2.44 2.48 -14.77
CA ALA A 44 3.49 2.40 -15.79
C ALA A 44 3.16 3.22 -17.03
N ALA A 45 1.92 3.15 -17.52
CA ALA A 45 1.44 3.96 -18.65
C ALA A 45 1.52 5.46 -18.33
N ARG A 46 1.16 5.88 -17.12
CA ARG A 46 1.26 7.27 -16.68
C ARG A 46 2.71 7.76 -16.65
N VAL A 47 3.63 6.98 -16.07
CA VAL A 47 5.06 7.31 -16.05
C VAL A 47 5.60 7.41 -17.45
N THR A 48 5.30 6.44 -18.33
CA THR A 48 5.70 6.46 -19.74
C THR A 48 5.23 7.73 -20.44
N LYS A 49 3.95 8.10 -20.27
CA LYS A 49 3.38 9.31 -20.87
C LYS A 49 4.08 10.58 -20.40
N LEU A 50 4.45 10.66 -19.12
CA LEU A 50 5.16 11.81 -18.56
C LEU A 50 6.58 11.93 -19.14
N LEU A 51 7.32 10.83 -19.17
CA LEU A 51 8.69 10.81 -19.65
C LEU A 51 8.78 11.06 -21.16
N ARG A 52 7.85 10.52 -21.95
CA ARG A 52 7.78 10.73 -23.41
C ARG A 52 7.52 12.18 -23.82
N LYS A 53 7.08 13.05 -22.93
CA LYS A 53 7.04 14.50 -23.20
C LYS A 53 8.43 15.10 -23.40
N ARG A 54 9.45 14.49 -22.81
CA ARG A 54 10.86 14.94 -22.90
C ARG A 54 11.68 14.05 -23.83
N MET A 55 11.38 12.75 -23.83
CA MET A 55 12.05 11.73 -24.63
C MET A 55 11.01 10.93 -25.43
N PRO A 56 10.54 11.40 -26.60
CA PRO A 56 9.43 10.79 -27.33
C PRO A 56 9.65 9.32 -27.72
N GLN A 57 10.87 8.93 -28.02
CA GLN A 57 11.25 7.58 -28.47
C GLN A 57 11.47 6.59 -27.31
N LEU A 58 11.29 7.04 -26.07
CA LEU A 58 11.55 6.22 -24.91
C LEU A 58 10.67 4.96 -24.89
N ALA A 59 11.28 3.82 -24.65
CA ALA A 59 10.58 2.56 -24.42
C ALA A 59 9.62 2.67 -23.20
N PRO A 60 8.49 1.95 -23.22
CA PRO A 60 7.53 2.05 -22.12
C PRO A 60 8.11 1.55 -20.81
N ALA A 61 7.73 2.19 -19.72
CA ALA A 61 8.05 1.72 -18.37
C ALA A 61 7.38 0.36 -18.10
N ARG A 62 8.13 -0.58 -17.55
CA ARG A 62 7.69 -1.95 -17.27
C ARG A 62 7.16 -2.07 -15.85
N PRO A 63 5.88 -2.45 -15.66
CA PRO A 63 5.30 -2.57 -14.33
C PRO A 63 5.76 -3.86 -13.61
N VAL A 64 6.12 -3.72 -12.34
CA VAL A 64 6.55 -4.79 -11.47
C VAL A 64 5.79 -4.72 -10.15
N ILE A 65 5.19 -5.83 -9.72
CA ILE A 65 4.63 -5.98 -8.37
C ILE A 65 5.60 -6.83 -7.57
N ALA A 66 6.22 -6.22 -6.54
CA ALA A 66 7.12 -6.89 -5.61
C ALA A 66 6.35 -7.29 -4.35
N LEU A 67 6.25 -8.59 -4.10
CA LEU A 67 5.54 -9.15 -2.94
C LEU A 67 6.50 -9.33 -1.78
N VAL A 68 6.20 -8.72 -0.65
CA VAL A 68 6.98 -8.81 0.58
C VAL A 68 6.35 -9.82 1.51
N SER A 69 7.14 -10.80 1.94
CA SER A 69 6.76 -11.85 2.90
C SER A 69 5.45 -12.59 2.56
N PRO A 70 5.19 -12.97 1.29
CA PRO A 70 4.03 -13.81 0.98
C PRO A 70 4.20 -15.20 1.59
N GLY A 71 3.11 -15.84 1.98
CA GLY A 71 3.14 -17.23 2.44
C GLY A 71 3.33 -18.20 1.28
N GLN A 72 2.56 -18.03 0.22
CA GLN A 72 2.62 -18.84 -0.99
C GLN A 72 2.18 -18.03 -2.20
N ILE A 73 2.90 -18.13 -3.30
CA ILE A 73 2.52 -17.53 -4.60
C ILE A 73 2.13 -18.63 -5.56
N THR A 74 0.85 -18.67 -5.95
CA THR A 74 0.34 -19.58 -6.99
C THR A 74 0.09 -18.78 -8.26
N LEU A 75 0.83 -19.09 -9.30
CA LEU A 75 0.75 -18.45 -10.61
C LEU A 75 0.14 -19.38 -11.64
N LYS A 76 -1.16 -19.27 -11.91
CA LYS A 76 -1.88 -20.09 -12.92
C LYS A 76 -1.63 -19.59 -14.34
N LYS A 77 -1.81 -18.29 -14.55
CA LYS A 77 -1.51 -17.62 -15.82
C LYS A 77 -0.76 -16.32 -15.52
N ARG A 78 0.39 -16.15 -16.17
CA ARG A 78 1.18 -14.90 -15.99
C ARG A 78 0.42 -13.71 -16.56
N PRO A 79 0.41 -12.54 -15.88
CA PRO A 79 0.00 -11.31 -16.50
C PRO A 79 0.90 -11.01 -17.71
N VAL A 80 0.33 -10.41 -18.75
CA VAL A 80 1.09 -10.15 -19.99
C VAL A 80 2.07 -8.99 -19.79
N GLU A 81 1.58 -7.90 -19.23
CA GLU A 81 2.34 -6.66 -19.12
C GLU A 81 3.04 -6.48 -17.76
N VAL A 82 2.56 -7.17 -16.70
CA VAL A 82 3.02 -6.97 -15.33
C VAL A 82 3.86 -8.13 -14.86
N THR A 83 5.07 -7.85 -14.41
CA THR A 83 5.89 -8.84 -13.70
C THR A 83 5.48 -8.90 -12.24
N VAL A 84 5.08 -10.08 -11.75
CA VAL A 84 4.83 -10.31 -10.32
C VAL A 84 5.96 -11.17 -9.77
N ILE A 85 6.62 -10.70 -8.72
CA ILE A 85 7.82 -11.33 -8.18
C ILE A 85 7.87 -11.23 -6.66
N ASP A 86 8.49 -12.21 -6.00
CA ASP A 86 8.89 -12.10 -4.60
C ASP A 86 9.97 -11.02 -4.46
N ALA A 87 9.80 -10.11 -3.50
CA ALA A 87 10.71 -8.99 -3.27
C ALA A 87 12.17 -9.43 -3.03
N VAL A 88 12.38 -10.60 -2.40
CA VAL A 88 13.73 -11.17 -2.20
C VAL A 88 14.43 -11.46 -3.53
N LYS A 89 13.68 -11.80 -4.57
CA LYS A 89 14.23 -12.11 -5.91
C LYS A 89 14.36 -10.88 -6.81
N LEU A 90 13.79 -9.73 -6.42
CA LEU A 90 13.67 -8.54 -7.25
C LEU A 90 15.04 -8.03 -7.74
N ARG A 91 16.01 -7.87 -6.83
CA ARG A 91 17.36 -7.41 -7.19
C ARG A 91 18.01 -8.30 -8.24
N ARG A 92 17.99 -9.62 -8.01
CA ARG A 92 18.59 -10.60 -8.94
C ARG A 92 17.89 -10.60 -10.29
N TRP A 93 16.58 -10.42 -10.31
CA TRP A 93 15.79 -10.34 -11.54
C TRP A 93 16.13 -9.08 -12.34
N LEU A 94 16.23 -7.92 -11.68
CA LEU A 94 16.60 -6.64 -12.32
C LEU A 94 17.97 -6.70 -12.96
N LEU A 95 18.96 -7.28 -12.26
CA LEU A 95 20.33 -7.44 -12.77
C LEU A 95 20.45 -8.40 -13.99
N LYS A 96 19.44 -9.25 -14.21
CA LYS A 96 19.39 -10.17 -15.35
C LYS A 96 18.63 -9.61 -16.54
N GLN A 97 18.11 -8.37 -16.45
CA GLN A 97 17.42 -7.79 -17.60
C GLN A 97 18.42 -7.46 -18.71
N PRO A 98 18.07 -7.72 -19.97
CA PRO A 98 18.91 -7.33 -21.09
C PRO A 98 19.08 -5.82 -21.11
N VAL A 99 20.23 -5.34 -21.57
CA VAL A 99 20.49 -3.92 -21.77
C VAL A 99 19.50 -3.38 -22.82
N ALA A 100 18.71 -2.40 -22.43
CA ALA A 100 17.67 -1.77 -23.24
C ALA A 100 17.90 -0.27 -23.44
N LEU A 101 18.82 0.33 -22.68
CA LEU A 101 19.19 1.74 -22.77
C LEU A 101 20.70 1.86 -22.92
N ALA A 102 21.16 2.67 -23.88
CA ALA A 102 22.55 3.05 -23.98
C ALA A 102 22.95 3.94 -22.79
N GLU A 103 24.25 4.01 -22.47
CA GLU A 103 24.74 4.78 -21.33
C GLU A 103 24.38 6.28 -21.43
N ALA A 104 24.49 6.87 -22.63
CA ALA A 104 24.11 8.25 -22.87
C ALA A 104 22.60 8.48 -22.63
N GLU A 105 21.75 7.58 -23.10
CA GLU A 105 20.30 7.65 -22.87
C GLU A 105 19.96 7.50 -21.37
N LEU A 106 20.72 6.65 -20.65
CA LEU A 106 20.55 6.46 -19.22
C LEU A 106 20.83 7.73 -18.44
N VAL A 107 21.93 8.45 -18.80
CA VAL A 107 22.32 9.73 -18.17
C VAL A 107 21.26 10.79 -18.46
N GLU A 108 20.82 10.95 -19.70
CA GLU A 108 19.78 11.88 -20.08
C GLU A 108 18.46 11.60 -19.33
N LEU A 109 18.05 10.35 -19.33
CA LEU A 109 16.83 9.91 -18.64
C LEU A 109 16.91 10.11 -17.12
N ALA A 110 18.09 9.90 -16.52
CA ALA A 110 18.31 10.18 -15.10
C ALA A 110 18.08 11.66 -14.79
N ALA A 111 18.62 12.56 -15.59
CA ALA A 111 18.40 14.01 -15.46
C ALA A 111 16.91 14.39 -15.60
N VAL A 112 16.18 13.76 -16.54
CA VAL A 112 14.74 13.97 -16.73
C VAL A 112 13.95 13.47 -15.52
N VAL A 113 14.29 12.30 -14.99
CA VAL A 113 13.61 11.69 -13.82
C VAL A 113 13.88 12.49 -12.54
N ASP A 114 15.08 13.05 -12.38
CA ASP A 114 15.46 13.86 -11.22
C ASP A 114 14.81 15.26 -11.25
N SER A 115 14.45 15.72 -12.42
CA SER A 115 13.81 17.03 -12.60
C SER A 115 12.41 17.07 -11.99
N ARG A 116 12.21 17.96 -11.01
CA ARG A 116 10.89 18.21 -10.40
C ARG A 116 9.83 18.59 -11.44
N ALA A 117 10.21 19.32 -12.47
CA ALA A 117 9.33 19.76 -13.55
C ALA A 117 8.72 18.60 -14.35
N THR A 118 9.36 17.42 -14.36
CA THR A 118 8.85 16.21 -15.04
C THR A 118 7.61 15.66 -14.34
N TRP A 119 7.55 15.78 -13.02
CA TRP A 119 6.47 15.21 -12.20
C TRP A 119 5.39 16.21 -11.83
N SER A 120 5.69 17.50 -11.91
CA SER A 120 4.74 18.57 -11.60
C SER A 120 3.85 18.84 -12.81
N ALA A 121 2.58 18.46 -12.73
CA ALA A 121 1.59 18.80 -13.76
C ALA A 121 1.25 20.31 -13.79
N VAL A 122 1.56 21.00 -12.70
CA VAL A 122 1.36 22.44 -12.51
C VAL A 122 2.55 22.96 -11.76
N THR A 123 3.13 24.08 -12.22
CA THR A 123 3.92 24.97 -11.39
C THR A 123 2.92 25.64 -10.41
N ALA A 124 2.35 24.86 -9.53
CA ALA A 124 1.60 25.44 -8.43
C ALA A 124 2.62 26.16 -7.58
N VAL A 125 2.67 27.47 -7.69
CA VAL A 125 3.20 28.32 -6.62
C VAL A 125 2.52 27.81 -5.36
N PRO A 126 3.25 27.32 -4.35
CA PRO A 126 2.62 26.87 -3.11
C PRO A 126 1.71 28.01 -2.64
N ALA A 127 0.42 27.73 -2.47
CA ALA A 127 -0.48 28.74 -1.93
C ALA A 127 0.16 29.27 -0.65
N PRO A 128 0.25 30.60 -0.45
CA PRO A 128 0.95 31.17 0.69
C PRO A 128 0.43 30.69 2.05
N ASN A 129 -0.74 30.08 2.07
CA ASN A 129 -1.39 29.48 3.23
C ASN A 129 -1.29 27.94 3.31
N LEU A 130 -0.46 27.29 2.47
CA LEU A 130 -0.38 25.82 2.43
C LEU A 130 0.01 25.22 3.79
N MET A 131 0.95 25.85 4.50
CA MET A 131 1.35 25.41 5.84
C MET A 131 0.22 25.59 6.86
N ALA A 132 -0.54 26.68 6.77
CA ALA A 132 -1.70 26.90 7.63
C ALA A 132 -2.79 25.84 7.38
N GLN A 133 -3.10 25.54 6.12
CA GLN A 133 -4.04 24.48 5.74
C GLN A 133 -3.57 23.11 6.22
N PHE A 134 -2.26 22.82 6.11
CA PHE A 134 -1.70 21.55 6.60
C PHE A 134 -1.83 21.45 8.13
N THR A 135 -1.56 22.54 8.87
CA THR A 135 -1.70 22.58 10.34
C THR A 135 -3.15 22.38 10.77
N GLU A 136 -4.09 23.00 10.05
CA GLU A 136 -5.52 22.83 10.28
C GLU A 136 -5.96 21.37 10.07
N LEU A 137 -5.57 20.76 8.94
CA LEU A 137 -5.85 19.36 8.65
C LEU A 137 -5.25 18.42 9.70
N ASP A 138 -4.02 18.66 10.12
CA ASP A 138 -3.37 17.86 11.16
C ASP A 138 -4.09 18.00 12.51
N GLY A 139 -4.61 19.19 12.82
CA GLY A 139 -5.48 19.43 13.98
C GLY A 139 -6.76 18.59 13.92
N VAL A 140 -7.44 18.59 12.78
CA VAL A 140 -8.67 17.80 12.56
C VAL A 140 -8.40 16.30 12.69
N VAL A 141 -7.29 15.82 12.12
CA VAL A 141 -6.89 14.40 12.20
C VAL A 141 -6.58 14.00 13.65
N ARG A 142 -5.87 14.83 14.41
CA ARG A 142 -5.59 14.59 15.85
C ARG A 142 -6.87 14.57 16.67
N ALA A 143 -7.78 15.52 16.46
CA ALA A 143 -9.07 15.54 17.13
C ALA A 143 -9.91 14.29 16.83
N ALA A 144 -9.94 13.85 15.56
CA ALA A 144 -10.64 12.62 15.16
C ALA A 144 -10.04 11.36 15.80
N ARG A 145 -8.73 11.28 15.96
CA ARG A 145 -8.07 10.19 16.70
C ARG A 145 -8.44 10.21 18.18
N GLY A 146 -8.41 11.36 18.81
CA GLY A 146 -8.83 11.54 20.21
C GLY A 146 -10.28 11.07 20.45
N ARG A 147 -11.22 11.48 19.58
CA ARG A 147 -12.62 11.03 19.65
C ARG A 147 -12.76 9.51 19.52
N ARG A 148 -12.01 8.85 18.63
CA ARG A 148 -12.04 7.38 18.50
C ARG A 148 -11.55 6.69 19.76
N VAL A 149 -10.50 7.20 20.40
CA VAL A 149 -9.99 6.66 21.68
C VAL A 149 -11.03 6.83 22.76
N LEU A 150 -11.63 8.02 22.88
CA LEU A 150 -12.68 8.29 23.86
C LEU A 150 -13.91 7.39 23.71
N ILE A 151 -14.39 7.21 22.47
CA ILE A 151 -15.52 6.29 22.18
C ILE A 151 -15.19 4.85 22.58
N ARG A 152 -13.96 4.40 22.32
CA ARG A 152 -13.53 3.04 22.73
C ARG A 152 -13.48 2.91 24.25
N LEU A 153 -12.95 3.88 24.96
CA LEU A 153 -12.90 3.88 26.43
C LEU A 153 -14.31 3.91 27.05
N LEU A 154 -15.20 4.76 26.52
CA LEU A 154 -16.60 4.79 26.94
C LEU A 154 -17.28 3.43 26.70
N GLY A 155 -17.05 2.82 25.54
CA GLY A 155 -17.59 1.49 25.23
C GLY A 155 -17.10 0.42 26.23
N ILE A 156 -15.82 0.44 26.58
CA ILE A 156 -15.26 -0.50 27.58
C ILE A 156 -15.89 -0.27 28.95
N VAL A 157 -16.00 0.98 29.38
CA VAL A 157 -16.61 1.34 30.68
C VAL A 157 -18.08 0.91 30.72
N THR A 158 -18.83 1.13 29.63
CA THR A 158 -20.24 0.71 29.55
C THR A 158 -20.39 -0.81 29.64
N VAL A 159 -19.56 -1.56 28.93
CA VAL A 159 -19.58 -3.03 28.97
C VAL A 159 -19.22 -3.53 30.37
N ALA A 160 -18.21 -2.94 31.02
CA ALA A 160 -17.83 -3.27 32.38
C ALA A 160 -18.94 -2.98 33.39
N ALA A 161 -19.59 -1.82 33.28
CA ALA A 161 -20.70 -1.44 34.15
C ALA A 161 -21.90 -2.37 34.00
N LEU A 162 -22.26 -2.73 32.76
CA LEU A 162 -23.31 -3.71 32.47
C LEU A 162 -22.96 -5.11 33.03
N GLY A 163 -21.71 -5.54 32.88
CA GLY A 163 -21.23 -6.80 33.45
C GLY A 163 -21.36 -6.82 34.97
N ILE A 164 -20.97 -5.76 35.65
CA ILE A 164 -21.10 -5.60 37.10
C ILE A 164 -22.59 -5.61 37.51
N ALA A 165 -23.46 -4.87 36.80
CA ALA A 165 -24.89 -4.82 37.09
C ALA A 165 -25.62 -6.18 36.93
N VAL A 166 -25.09 -7.05 36.05
CA VAL A 166 -25.64 -8.42 35.89
C VAL A 166 -25.13 -9.37 36.98
N VAL A 167 -23.89 -9.20 37.43
CA VAL A 167 -23.25 -10.12 38.41
C VAL A 167 -23.65 -9.80 39.86
N LEU A 168 -23.74 -8.51 40.22
CA LEU A 168 -24.05 -8.11 41.62
C LEU A 168 -25.39 -8.63 42.17
N PRO A 169 -26.51 -8.59 41.44
CA PRO A 169 -27.78 -9.15 41.93
C PRO A 169 -27.72 -10.65 42.22
N ASN A 170 -26.94 -11.37 41.42
CA ASN A 170 -26.79 -12.83 41.58
C ASN A 170 -25.83 -13.22 42.71
N TYR A 171 -25.03 -12.29 43.22
CA TYR A 171 -24.07 -12.55 44.30
C TYR A 171 -24.75 -12.68 45.67
N GLU A 172 -25.83 -11.95 45.90
CA GLU A 172 -26.62 -12.04 47.15
C GLU A 172 -27.35 -13.38 47.26
N ASP A 173 -27.89 -13.90 46.16
CA ASP A 173 -28.57 -15.21 46.15
C ASP A 173 -27.57 -16.36 46.40
N TRP A 174 -26.34 -16.26 45.94
CA TRP A 174 -25.28 -17.22 46.20
C TRP A 174 -24.82 -17.22 47.67
N ALA A 175 -24.69 -16.04 48.27
CA ALA A 175 -24.31 -15.91 49.68
C ALA A 175 -25.36 -16.47 50.61
N LEU A 176 -26.64 -16.27 50.33
CA LEU A 176 -27.76 -16.83 51.08
C LEU A 176 -27.86 -18.36 50.93
N GLY A 177 -27.55 -18.89 49.75
CA GLY A 177 -27.53 -20.33 49.50
C GLY A 177 -26.44 -21.09 50.28
N VAL A 178 -25.27 -20.47 50.47
CA VAL A 178 -24.17 -21.04 51.26
C VAL A 178 -24.46 -21.02 52.77
N ILE A 179 -25.14 -20.00 53.29
CA ILE A 179 -25.51 -19.88 54.69
C ILE A 179 -26.63 -20.89 55.06
N ALA A 180 -27.47 -21.28 54.09
CA ALA A 180 -28.56 -22.25 54.35
C ALA A 180 -28.07 -23.73 54.37
N ILE A 181 -26.81 -23.99 54.01
CA ILE A 181 -26.21 -25.35 54.00
C ILE A 181 -25.29 -25.58 55.21
N LEU A 182 -24.98 -24.55 56.00
CA LEU A 182 -24.24 -24.60 57.24
C LEU A 182 -25.20 -24.58 58.43
#